data_3ee8e3455c157827704afb727c7e70e3
#
_entry.id   3ee8e3455c157827704afb727c7e70e3
#
_cell.length_a   1.000
_cell.length_b   1.000
_cell.length_c   1.000
_cell.angle_alpha   90.00
_cell.angle_beta   90.00
_cell.angle_gamma   90.00
#
_symmetry.space_group_name_H-M   'P 1'
#
loop_
_entity.id
_entity.type
_entity.pdbx_description
1 polymer ?
#
loop_
_entity_poly.entity_id
_entity_poly.type
_entity_poly.pdbx_seq_one_letter_code
_entity_poly.pdbx_strand_id
1 'polypeptide(L)'
;MNKKLNSIFSEIFALLCALVLTFGCSLPSTSKTDDNNIPSVPGVDTPVDGLSSIQFASAMQCGWNLGNTFDSAEYDNKTNKGSGYETAWGMPITTKKMINTVAAKGFKTIRIPISWHNHISDGENLTIDPEWLSRVKTVVDWARDNKMFVIINIHHDNLTSSQMSTTYGFSVNTDSAQQAASKKYIEKIWTQVANYFKDYDNHLIFELLNEPRNIDGPNNGFGDQSNLSTLNALIAEYDQVALNAIRSTGGNNANRFVMAPYYAASPWKKDGWKVPSDSASDKILIAVHAYDPYSFAMGDMSDTDFAEGKEGNDLKSLFDMLKSTWVSKGYGVVMGEASATDKNNLDDRLAWFKSYISKAKAINCPVILWDNMQTASTGQKDVAERHGYLNRNDCTWYFPTLVNAMIETAGGSVDNPQNPDPTPSTPTATTIWTGSQDLKHWDGADGITLATNKFTSATASSKIRFTISKGAECTAANCANNYSTIHPITGWSNGNINFSEANSDSQLAVTPPASGTSTATISPDSASWSTIKSNGLIVYGHKVVITKIEILN
;
A
#
# COMPACT_ATOMS: atom_id res chain seq x y z
N MET A 1 -38.49 15.88 -58.59
CA MET A 1 -37.00 15.79 -58.49
C MET A 1 -36.49 15.44 -57.07
N ASN A 2 -37.34 15.45 -56.02
CA ASN A 2 -36.90 15.20 -54.64
C ASN A 2 -37.09 13.75 -54.09
N LYS A 3 -37.62 12.82 -54.89
CA LYS A 3 -37.76 11.41 -54.44
C LYS A 3 -36.61 10.46 -54.87
N LYS A 4 -35.82 10.86 -55.89
CA LYS A 4 -34.65 10.08 -56.33
C LYS A 4 -33.35 10.39 -55.55
N LEU A 5 -33.27 11.57 -54.85
CA LEU A 5 -32.10 11.93 -54.08
C LEU A 5 -32.05 11.20 -52.73
N ASN A 6 -33.22 10.94 -52.13
CA ASN A 6 -33.28 10.27 -50.80
C ASN A 6 -33.01 8.75 -50.89
N SER A 7 -33.18 8.14 -52.06
CA SER A 7 -32.85 6.72 -52.26
C SER A 7 -31.35 6.49 -52.40
N ILE A 8 -30.64 7.44 -53.02
CA ILE A 8 -29.17 7.37 -53.19
C ILE A 8 -28.43 7.60 -51.85
N PHE A 9 -28.94 8.46 -50.96
CA PHE A 9 -28.36 8.67 -49.64
C PHE A 9 -28.59 7.49 -48.70
N SER A 10 -29.70 6.78 -48.83
CA SER A 10 -29.99 5.57 -48.04
C SER A 10 -29.10 4.38 -48.41
N GLU A 11 -28.77 4.19 -49.68
CA GLU A 11 -27.91 3.12 -50.15
C GLU A 11 -26.41 3.39 -49.86
N ILE A 12 -25.98 4.66 -49.90
CA ILE A 12 -24.60 5.05 -49.55
C ILE A 12 -24.37 4.94 -48.05
N PHE A 13 -25.37 5.19 -47.23
CA PHE A 13 -25.25 5.03 -45.77
C PHE A 13 -25.23 3.55 -45.35
N ALA A 14 -25.98 2.68 -46.06
CA ALA A 14 -25.95 1.23 -45.83
C ALA A 14 -24.61 0.61 -46.30
N LEU A 15 -23.99 1.14 -47.36
CA LEU A 15 -22.68 0.64 -47.83
C LEU A 15 -21.51 1.13 -46.95
N LEU A 16 -21.61 2.34 -46.34
CA LEU A 16 -20.62 2.81 -45.38
C LEU A 16 -20.67 2.07 -44.04
N CYS A 17 -21.86 1.64 -43.59
CA CYS A 17 -21.97 0.83 -42.37
C CYS A 17 -21.51 -0.62 -42.58
N ALA A 18 -21.58 -1.15 -43.82
CA ALA A 18 -21.08 -2.50 -44.14
C ALA A 18 -19.55 -2.54 -44.32
N LEU A 19 -18.90 -1.41 -44.68
CA LEU A 19 -17.43 -1.34 -44.82
C LEU A 19 -16.68 -1.07 -43.48
N VAL A 20 -17.37 -0.63 -42.44
CA VAL A 20 -16.78 -0.40 -41.10
C VAL A 20 -16.67 -1.71 -40.29
N LEU A 21 -17.34 -2.77 -40.72
CA LEU A 21 -17.33 -4.09 -40.04
C LEU A 21 -16.22 -5.04 -40.52
N THR A 22 -15.36 -4.64 -41.46
CA THR A 22 -14.29 -5.53 -41.99
C THR A 22 -12.86 -4.97 -41.87
N PHE A 23 -12.68 -3.76 -41.37
CA PHE A 23 -11.38 -3.32 -40.90
C PHE A 23 -11.33 -3.45 -39.39
N GLY A 24 -11.03 -4.64 -38.92
CA GLY A 24 -10.57 -4.87 -37.59
C GLY A 24 -9.33 -4.03 -37.36
N CYS A 25 -9.47 -2.87 -36.73
CA CYS A 25 -8.36 -2.19 -36.09
C CYS A 25 -7.90 -3.14 -34.98
N SER A 26 -6.90 -3.96 -35.26
CA SER A 26 -6.12 -4.60 -34.22
C SER A 26 -5.44 -3.49 -33.47
N LEU A 27 -6.06 -3.06 -32.36
CA LEU A 27 -5.33 -2.41 -31.29
C LEU A 27 -4.13 -3.31 -31.00
N PRO A 28 -2.93 -2.76 -30.79
CA PRO A 28 -1.81 -3.57 -30.36
C PRO A 28 -2.31 -4.32 -29.13
N SER A 29 -2.23 -5.64 -29.17
CA SER A 29 -2.50 -6.49 -28.03
C SER A 29 -1.58 -5.96 -26.92
N THR A 30 -2.14 -5.25 -25.96
CA THR A 30 -1.51 -5.15 -24.65
C THR A 30 -1.21 -6.58 -24.30
N SER A 31 0.07 -6.90 -24.15
CA SER A 31 0.52 -8.20 -23.68
C SER A 31 -0.42 -8.60 -22.56
N LYS A 32 -1.16 -9.69 -22.75
CA LYS A 32 -1.85 -10.34 -21.64
C LYS A 32 -0.73 -10.68 -20.68
N THR A 33 -0.50 -9.82 -19.69
CA THR A 33 0.17 -10.24 -18.47
C THR A 33 -0.63 -11.46 -18.03
N ASP A 34 0.04 -12.58 -17.83
CA ASP A 34 -0.58 -13.81 -17.33
C ASP A 34 -1.20 -13.54 -15.97
N ASP A 35 -2.41 -12.99 -15.93
CA ASP A 35 -3.24 -12.84 -14.73
C ASP A 35 -3.61 -14.19 -14.10
N ASN A 36 -3.21 -15.30 -14.73
CA ASN A 36 -3.64 -16.65 -14.41
C ASN A 36 -2.64 -17.47 -13.59
N ASN A 37 -1.48 -16.93 -13.21
CA ASN A 37 -0.43 -17.73 -12.54
C ASN A 37 -0.60 -17.93 -11.03
N ILE A 38 -1.54 -17.24 -10.39
CA ILE A 38 -1.97 -17.55 -9.01
C ILE A 38 -3.48 -17.83 -9.06
N PRO A 39 -3.90 -19.08 -8.94
CA PRO A 39 -5.32 -19.42 -8.90
C PRO A 39 -6.00 -18.78 -7.67
N SER A 40 -7.30 -18.50 -7.78
CA SER A 40 -8.11 -18.14 -6.61
C SER A 40 -8.00 -19.24 -5.55
N VAL A 41 -7.97 -18.85 -4.27
CA VAL A 41 -7.92 -19.82 -3.17
C VAL A 41 -9.24 -20.56 -3.12
N PRO A 42 -9.28 -21.89 -3.34
CA PRO A 42 -10.50 -22.64 -3.16
C PRO A 42 -10.81 -22.70 -1.66
N GLY A 43 -11.84 -21.99 -1.25
CA GLY A 43 -12.29 -21.94 0.14
C GLY A 43 -13.80 -22.04 0.24
N VAL A 44 -14.30 -22.45 1.39
CA VAL A 44 -15.69 -22.31 1.77
C VAL A 44 -15.84 -20.95 2.43
N ASP A 45 -16.91 -20.20 2.09
CA ASP A 45 -17.22 -18.96 2.79
C ASP A 45 -17.37 -19.22 4.29
N THR A 46 -16.81 -18.33 5.11
CA THR A 46 -17.03 -18.36 6.56
C THR A 46 -18.52 -18.13 6.83
N PRO A 47 -19.25 -19.01 7.52
CA PRO A 47 -20.65 -18.74 7.84
C PRO A 47 -20.76 -17.47 8.71
N VAL A 48 -21.59 -16.52 8.30
CA VAL A 48 -21.73 -15.22 9.00
C VAL A 48 -23.16 -14.93 9.45
N ASP A 49 -24.12 -15.76 9.07
CA ASP A 49 -25.51 -15.59 9.46
C ASP A 49 -25.69 -15.89 10.96
N GLY A 50 -26.40 -15.01 11.64
CA GLY A 50 -26.68 -15.14 13.08
C GLY A 50 -25.51 -14.78 14.00
N LEU A 51 -24.34 -14.37 13.47
CA LEU A 51 -23.23 -13.93 14.30
C LEU A 51 -23.55 -12.59 14.97
N SER A 52 -23.15 -12.46 16.24
CA SER A 52 -23.05 -11.17 16.91
C SER A 52 -21.93 -10.32 16.28
N SER A 53 -21.94 -9.00 16.51
CA SER A 53 -20.89 -8.11 16.01
C SER A 53 -19.50 -8.51 16.50
N ILE A 54 -19.35 -9.00 17.74
CA ILE A 54 -18.09 -9.53 18.28
C ILE A 54 -17.67 -10.82 17.56
N GLN A 55 -18.59 -11.75 17.35
CA GLN A 55 -18.30 -13.00 16.65
C GLN A 55 -17.94 -12.74 15.17
N PHE A 56 -18.65 -11.80 14.55
CA PHE A 56 -18.37 -11.37 13.18
C PHE A 56 -16.97 -10.74 13.07
N ALA A 57 -16.62 -9.81 13.95
CA ALA A 57 -15.28 -9.23 14.02
C ALA A 57 -14.22 -10.33 14.19
N SER A 58 -14.42 -11.28 15.11
CA SER A 58 -13.51 -12.41 15.30
C SER A 58 -13.33 -13.27 14.04
N ALA A 59 -14.39 -13.48 13.26
CA ALA A 59 -14.36 -14.25 12.03
C ALA A 59 -13.53 -13.58 10.90
N MET A 60 -13.39 -12.25 10.94
CA MET A 60 -12.56 -11.48 9.99
C MET A 60 -11.06 -11.75 10.16
N GLN A 61 -10.61 -12.26 11.31
CA GLN A 61 -9.23 -12.61 11.69
C GLN A 61 -8.24 -11.47 11.52
N CYS A 62 -7.52 -11.42 10.38
CA CYS A 62 -6.64 -10.32 9.99
C CYS A 62 -6.81 -10.00 8.51
N GLY A 63 -6.45 -8.79 8.15
CA GLY A 63 -6.64 -8.31 6.79
C GLY A 63 -5.49 -7.44 6.29
N TRP A 64 -5.68 -6.96 5.06
CA TRP A 64 -4.75 -6.13 4.36
C TRP A 64 -5.48 -4.96 3.68
N ASN A 65 -4.89 -3.76 3.71
CA ASN A 65 -5.42 -2.58 3.03
C ASN A 65 -4.79 -2.43 1.64
N LEU A 66 -5.62 -2.20 0.62
CA LEU A 66 -5.18 -1.73 -0.70
C LEU A 66 -4.97 -0.21 -0.65
N GLY A 67 -4.02 0.26 0.17
CA GLY A 67 -3.80 1.69 0.42
C GLY A 67 -3.13 2.43 -0.74
N ASN A 68 -3.27 3.74 -0.77
CA ASN A 68 -2.76 4.66 -1.80
C ASN A 68 -3.22 4.34 -3.22
N THR A 69 -4.38 3.72 -3.39
CA THR A 69 -4.90 3.22 -4.67
C THR A 69 -6.24 3.86 -4.99
N PHE A 70 -7.35 3.26 -4.56
CA PHE A 70 -8.70 3.83 -4.75
C PHE A 70 -8.98 5.01 -3.83
N ASP A 71 -8.19 5.20 -2.80
CA ASP A 71 -8.16 6.35 -1.88
C ASP A 71 -7.38 7.55 -2.43
N SER A 72 -6.71 7.44 -3.57
CA SER A 72 -6.05 8.58 -4.23
C SER A 72 -7.00 9.77 -4.35
N ALA A 73 -6.54 10.96 -3.94
CA ALA A 73 -7.38 12.14 -3.80
C ALA A 73 -6.68 13.42 -4.23
N GLU A 74 -7.44 14.37 -4.78
CA GLU A 74 -7.05 15.73 -5.15
C GLU A 74 -8.16 16.70 -4.73
N TYR A 75 -7.82 17.85 -4.19
CA TYR A 75 -8.76 18.74 -3.50
C TYR A 75 -8.96 20.11 -4.16
N ASP A 76 -8.39 20.34 -5.33
CA ASP A 76 -8.33 21.66 -5.97
C ASP A 76 -9.48 21.94 -6.96
N ASN A 77 -10.23 20.92 -7.35
CA ASN A 77 -11.32 21.07 -8.34
C ASN A 77 -12.40 19.98 -8.24
N LYS A 78 -13.51 20.19 -8.99
CA LYS A 78 -14.66 19.29 -9.12
C LYS A 78 -14.62 18.44 -10.39
N THR A 79 -13.45 18.17 -10.93
CA THR A 79 -13.30 17.41 -12.17
C THR A 79 -13.37 15.92 -11.89
N ASN A 80 -14.21 15.20 -12.65
CA ASN A 80 -14.20 13.74 -12.64
C ASN A 80 -12.88 13.22 -13.23
N LYS A 81 -12.15 12.40 -12.46
CA LYS A 81 -10.81 11.89 -12.83
C LYS A 81 -10.84 10.56 -13.61
N GLY A 82 -12.01 9.93 -13.69
CA GLY A 82 -12.18 8.65 -14.39
C GLY A 82 -11.59 7.45 -13.67
N SER A 83 -11.77 6.25 -14.25
CA SER A 83 -11.44 4.98 -13.62
C SER A 83 -9.94 4.68 -13.49
N GLY A 84 -9.08 5.35 -14.27
CA GLY A 84 -7.62 5.19 -14.18
C GLY A 84 -6.96 5.90 -12.99
N TYR A 85 -7.71 6.65 -12.21
CA TYR A 85 -7.18 7.48 -11.12
C TYR A 85 -6.62 6.68 -9.94
N GLU A 86 -6.88 5.39 -9.86
CA GLU A 86 -6.24 4.47 -8.89
C GLU A 86 -4.70 4.47 -8.95
N THR A 87 -4.11 5.03 -10.01
CA THR A 87 -2.65 5.15 -10.18
C THR A 87 -2.09 6.52 -9.82
N ALA A 88 -2.92 7.48 -9.40
CA ALA A 88 -2.53 8.88 -9.23
C ALA A 88 -1.44 9.09 -8.17
N TRP A 89 -1.40 8.24 -7.14
CA TRP A 89 -0.36 8.28 -6.10
C TRP A 89 0.78 7.29 -6.36
N GLY A 90 1.01 6.91 -7.63
CA GLY A 90 2.14 6.08 -8.05
C GLY A 90 1.97 4.59 -7.86
N MET A 91 0.78 4.14 -7.47
CA MET A 91 0.49 2.71 -7.38
C MET A 91 0.25 2.11 -8.78
N PRO A 92 0.63 0.86 -9.04
CA PRO A 92 0.25 0.18 -10.27
C PRO A 92 -1.25 -0.11 -10.30
N ILE A 93 -1.81 -0.25 -11.51
CA ILE A 93 -3.20 -0.69 -11.68
C ILE A 93 -3.42 -2.01 -10.93
N THR A 94 -4.47 -2.06 -10.11
CA THR A 94 -4.82 -3.26 -9.34
C THR A 94 -5.19 -4.41 -10.25
N THR A 95 -4.61 -5.58 -10.02
CA THR A 95 -4.85 -6.79 -10.80
C THR A 95 -5.47 -7.90 -9.95
N LYS A 96 -6.15 -8.86 -10.61
CA LYS A 96 -6.66 -10.06 -9.93
C LYS A 96 -5.51 -10.85 -9.27
N LYS A 97 -4.32 -10.87 -9.89
CA LYS A 97 -3.13 -11.51 -9.33
C LYS A 97 -2.74 -10.93 -7.97
N MET A 98 -2.78 -9.59 -7.80
CA MET A 98 -2.49 -8.95 -6.49
C MET A 98 -3.47 -9.46 -5.42
N ILE A 99 -4.77 -9.44 -5.72
CA ILE A 99 -5.80 -9.87 -4.76
C ILE A 99 -5.64 -11.37 -4.44
N ASN A 100 -5.39 -12.20 -5.45
CA ASN A 100 -5.12 -13.62 -5.24
C ASN A 100 -3.87 -13.85 -4.37
N THR A 101 -2.81 -13.04 -4.55
CA THR A 101 -1.58 -13.11 -3.74
C THR A 101 -1.86 -12.81 -2.27
N VAL A 102 -2.67 -11.78 -1.99
CA VAL A 102 -3.08 -11.44 -0.62
C VAL A 102 -3.88 -12.57 0.03
N ALA A 103 -4.85 -13.11 -0.69
CA ALA A 103 -5.67 -14.23 -0.22
C ALA A 103 -4.85 -15.50 -0.02
N ALA A 104 -3.98 -15.85 -0.99
CA ALA A 104 -3.09 -17.02 -0.93
C ALA A 104 -2.08 -16.92 0.22
N LYS A 105 -1.72 -15.72 0.66
CA LYS A 105 -0.87 -15.52 1.83
C LYS A 105 -1.55 -15.90 3.13
N GLY A 106 -2.89 -15.89 3.17
CA GLY A 106 -3.68 -16.29 4.33
C GLY A 106 -4.52 -15.17 4.96
N PHE A 107 -4.51 -13.96 4.38
CA PHE A 107 -5.40 -12.89 4.83
C PHE A 107 -6.87 -13.25 4.59
N LYS A 108 -7.71 -13.05 5.58
CA LYS A 108 -9.17 -13.31 5.51
C LYS A 108 -9.99 -12.09 5.15
N THR A 109 -9.43 -10.90 5.33
CA THR A 109 -10.10 -9.63 5.09
C THR A 109 -9.26 -8.74 4.16
N ILE A 110 -9.94 -8.03 3.27
CA ILE A 110 -9.33 -6.94 2.51
C ILE A 110 -10.14 -5.67 2.77
N ARG A 111 -9.45 -4.55 3.05
CA ARG A 111 -10.05 -3.22 3.06
C ARG A 111 -9.61 -2.50 1.78
N ILE A 112 -10.56 -1.97 1.06
CA ILE A 112 -10.39 -1.19 -0.16
C ILE A 112 -10.80 0.24 0.17
N PRO A 113 -9.87 1.09 0.61
CA PRO A 113 -10.15 2.51 0.87
C PRO A 113 -10.54 3.20 -0.43
N ILE A 114 -11.62 4.01 -0.43
CA ILE A 114 -12.15 4.63 -1.65
C ILE A 114 -12.48 6.10 -1.39
N SER A 115 -11.90 6.98 -2.21
CA SER A 115 -12.30 8.38 -2.30
C SER A 115 -13.27 8.56 -3.46
N TRP A 116 -14.44 9.15 -3.20
CA TRP A 116 -15.51 9.29 -4.19
C TRP A 116 -15.58 10.69 -4.80
N HIS A 117 -15.09 11.71 -4.09
CA HIS A 117 -15.24 13.11 -4.47
C HIS A 117 -14.60 13.47 -5.83
N ASN A 118 -13.55 12.78 -6.23
CA ASN A 118 -12.91 12.95 -7.53
C ASN A 118 -13.60 12.16 -8.66
N HIS A 119 -14.68 11.45 -8.36
CA HIS A 119 -15.40 10.57 -9.29
C HIS A 119 -16.89 10.92 -9.36
N ILE A 120 -17.21 12.22 -9.36
CA ILE A 120 -18.57 12.71 -9.52
C ILE A 120 -18.78 13.16 -10.96
N SER A 121 -19.67 12.47 -11.69
CA SER A 121 -19.99 12.75 -13.10
C SER A 121 -21.07 13.82 -13.26
N ASP A 122 -21.96 13.98 -12.28
CA ASP A 122 -22.99 15.01 -12.20
C ASP A 122 -22.98 15.63 -10.80
N GLY A 123 -22.50 16.86 -10.72
CA GLY A 123 -22.34 17.56 -9.44
C GLY A 123 -23.63 18.10 -8.84
N GLU A 124 -24.70 18.27 -9.59
CA GLU A 124 -26.00 18.70 -9.06
C GLU A 124 -26.63 17.59 -8.22
N ASN A 125 -26.59 16.36 -8.74
CA ASN A 125 -27.13 15.18 -8.10
C ASN A 125 -26.10 14.40 -7.27
N LEU A 126 -24.81 14.77 -7.33
CA LEU A 126 -23.68 14.04 -6.74
C LEU A 126 -23.62 12.59 -7.26
N THR A 127 -23.83 12.43 -8.58
CA THR A 127 -23.83 11.11 -9.21
C THR A 127 -22.41 10.59 -9.35
N ILE A 128 -22.13 9.42 -8.78
CA ILE A 128 -20.84 8.74 -8.93
C ILE A 128 -20.66 8.31 -10.38
N ASP A 129 -19.45 8.44 -10.91
CA ASP A 129 -19.07 7.93 -12.22
C ASP A 129 -19.32 6.40 -12.29
N PRO A 130 -20.18 5.94 -13.22
CA PRO A 130 -20.47 4.52 -13.36
C PRO A 130 -19.25 3.66 -13.70
N GLU A 131 -18.26 4.20 -14.41
CA GLU A 131 -17.02 3.47 -14.73
C GLU A 131 -16.17 3.26 -13.47
N TRP A 132 -16.05 4.28 -12.60
CA TRP A 132 -15.37 4.15 -11.31
C TRP A 132 -16.08 3.13 -10.41
N LEU A 133 -17.39 3.22 -10.28
CA LEU A 133 -18.17 2.28 -9.48
C LEU A 133 -18.05 0.84 -9.99
N SER A 134 -18.03 0.65 -11.32
CA SER A 134 -17.79 -0.65 -11.97
C SER A 134 -16.36 -1.16 -11.71
N ARG A 135 -15.38 -0.26 -11.70
CA ARG A 135 -14.00 -0.60 -11.38
C ARG A 135 -13.83 -1.07 -9.94
N VAL A 136 -14.43 -0.35 -8.99
CA VAL A 136 -14.50 -0.76 -7.58
C VAL A 136 -15.13 -2.16 -7.46
N LYS A 137 -16.27 -2.37 -8.11
CA LYS A 137 -16.95 -3.68 -8.12
C LYS A 137 -16.03 -4.79 -8.60
N THR A 138 -15.26 -4.55 -9.65
CA THR A 138 -14.34 -5.54 -10.21
C THR A 138 -13.34 -6.05 -9.15
N VAL A 139 -12.79 -5.14 -8.32
CA VAL A 139 -11.84 -5.52 -7.27
C VAL A 139 -12.54 -6.21 -6.09
N VAL A 140 -13.74 -5.75 -5.73
CA VAL A 140 -14.59 -6.40 -4.73
C VAL A 140 -14.91 -7.84 -5.17
N ASP A 141 -15.27 -8.06 -6.44
CA ASP A 141 -15.55 -9.39 -6.98
C ASP A 141 -14.34 -10.32 -6.88
N TRP A 142 -13.13 -9.84 -7.23
CA TRP A 142 -11.91 -10.64 -7.10
C TRP A 142 -11.62 -11.07 -5.66
N ALA A 143 -11.89 -10.19 -4.69
CA ALA A 143 -11.76 -10.52 -3.28
C ALA A 143 -12.82 -11.54 -2.84
N ARG A 144 -14.08 -11.38 -3.27
CA ARG A 144 -15.16 -12.33 -2.98
C ARG A 144 -14.97 -13.68 -3.67
N ASP A 145 -14.40 -13.73 -4.88
CA ASP A 145 -13.97 -14.98 -5.53
C ASP A 145 -13.02 -15.78 -4.63
N ASN A 146 -12.15 -15.07 -3.87
CA ASN A 146 -11.23 -15.65 -2.90
C ASN A 146 -11.84 -15.86 -1.50
N LYS A 147 -13.16 -15.68 -1.32
CA LYS A 147 -13.87 -15.87 -0.05
C LYS A 147 -13.40 -14.94 1.08
N MET A 148 -12.86 -13.78 0.73
CA MET A 148 -12.43 -12.77 1.70
C MET A 148 -13.62 -11.95 2.20
N PHE A 149 -13.56 -11.49 3.45
CA PHE A 149 -14.33 -10.33 3.88
C PHE A 149 -13.81 -9.10 3.15
N VAL A 150 -14.71 -8.20 2.76
CA VAL A 150 -14.35 -6.99 2.02
C VAL A 150 -14.92 -5.78 2.74
N ILE A 151 -14.07 -4.80 3.02
CA ILE A 151 -14.48 -3.50 3.60
C ILE A 151 -14.32 -2.44 2.51
N ILE A 152 -15.36 -1.65 2.26
CA ILE A 152 -15.31 -0.43 1.43
C ILE A 152 -15.85 0.75 2.23
N ASN A 153 -15.38 1.97 1.92
CA ASN A 153 -15.68 3.15 2.73
C ASN A 153 -15.82 4.45 1.92
N ILE A 154 -16.04 5.55 2.64
CA ILE A 154 -15.75 6.92 2.21
C ILE A 154 -14.43 7.32 2.87
N HIS A 155 -13.34 7.50 2.08
CA HIS A 155 -11.99 7.62 2.63
C HIS A 155 -11.50 9.08 2.75
N HIS A 156 -10.91 9.64 1.70
CA HIS A 156 -10.34 11.00 1.73
C HIS A 156 -11.30 12.09 1.27
N ASP A 157 -12.59 11.90 1.49
CA ASP A 157 -13.64 12.88 1.16
C ASP A 157 -13.87 13.90 2.28
N ASN A 158 -13.10 13.82 3.37
CA ASN A 158 -13.10 14.81 4.45
C ASN A 158 -12.27 16.04 4.03
N LEU A 159 -12.87 17.22 4.11
CA LEU A 159 -12.38 18.46 3.56
C LEU A 159 -12.13 19.52 4.62
N THR A 160 -11.24 20.47 4.33
CA THR A 160 -11.18 21.74 5.05
C THR A 160 -12.41 22.60 4.73
N SER A 161 -12.71 23.60 5.55
CA SER A 161 -13.79 24.56 5.31
C SER A 161 -13.65 25.28 3.95
N SER A 162 -12.43 25.57 3.52
CA SER A 162 -12.17 26.23 2.24
C SER A 162 -12.39 25.31 1.04
N GLN A 163 -12.00 24.05 1.15
CA GLN A 163 -12.16 23.05 0.09
C GLN A 163 -13.62 22.71 -0.20
N MET A 164 -14.54 22.88 0.75
CA MET A 164 -15.99 22.69 0.54
C MET A 164 -16.57 23.51 -0.60
N SER A 165 -15.93 24.63 -0.99
CA SER A 165 -16.35 25.47 -2.12
C SER A 165 -15.80 24.97 -3.47
N THR A 166 -14.65 24.32 -3.47
CA THR A 166 -13.88 23.96 -4.68
C THR A 166 -13.98 22.49 -5.05
N THR A 167 -14.36 21.63 -4.11
CA THR A 167 -14.50 20.20 -4.38
C THR A 167 -15.75 19.61 -3.73
N TYR A 168 -16.09 18.36 -4.02
CA TYR A 168 -17.18 17.62 -3.37
C TYR A 168 -16.64 16.90 -2.14
N GLY A 169 -17.46 16.70 -1.11
CA GLY A 169 -17.08 15.96 0.08
C GLY A 169 -17.84 16.44 1.32
N PHE A 170 -17.27 16.15 2.47
CA PHE A 170 -17.81 16.55 3.76
C PHE A 170 -16.73 17.23 4.62
N SER A 171 -17.15 18.06 5.55
CA SER A 171 -16.24 18.66 6.55
C SER A 171 -16.80 18.48 7.96
N VAL A 172 -15.90 18.37 8.94
CA VAL A 172 -16.25 18.27 10.37
C VAL A 172 -15.93 19.61 11.05
N ASN A 173 -16.90 20.53 11.02
CA ASN A 173 -16.76 21.85 11.60
C ASN A 173 -18.11 22.37 12.14
N THR A 174 -18.14 23.58 12.69
CA THR A 174 -19.33 24.17 13.33
C THR A 174 -20.20 25.03 12.40
N ASP A 175 -19.85 25.14 11.12
CA ASP A 175 -20.66 25.87 10.12
C ASP A 175 -21.89 25.04 9.71
N SER A 176 -23.08 25.54 9.99
CA SER A 176 -24.33 24.83 9.76
C SER A 176 -24.65 24.58 8.28
N ALA A 177 -24.23 25.47 7.38
CA ALA A 177 -24.43 25.30 5.95
C ALA A 177 -23.51 24.21 5.40
N GLN A 178 -22.25 24.16 5.86
CA GLN A 178 -21.31 23.10 5.52
C GLN A 178 -21.73 21.76 6.11
N GLN A 179 -22.27 21.73 7.32
CA GLN A 179 -22.84 20.51 7.90
C GLN A 179 -24.01 19.96 7.06
N ALA A 180 -24.93 20.84 6.60
CA ALA A 180 -26.02 20.42 5.75
C ALA A 180 -25.53 19.88 4.39
N ALA A 181 -24.54 20.53 3.78
CA ALA A 181 -23.91 20.05 2.55
C ALA A 181 -23.20 18.70 2.75
N SER A 182 -22.50 18.54 3.87
CA SER A 182 -21.81 17.29 4.26
C SER A 182 -22.79 16.13 4.42
N LYS A 183 -23.90 16.33 5.12
CA LYS A 183 -24.97 15.33 5.28
C LYS A 183 -25.56 14.92 3.93
N LYS A 184 -25.84 15.90 3.05
CA LYS A 184 -26.32 15.63 1.68
C LYS A 184 -25.29 14.80 0.89
N TYR A 185 -24.00 15.13 0.98
CA TYR A 185 -22.94 14.38 0.31
C TYR A 185 -22.91 12.92 0.79
N ILE A 186 -22.78 12.70 2.08
CA ILE A 186 -22.72 11.37 2.72
C ILE A 186 -23.95 10.53 2.35
N GLU A 187 -25.15 11.10 2.44
CA GLU A 187 -26.40 10.43 2.06
C GLU A 187 -26.39 9.98 0.59
N LYS A 188 -26.00 10.90 -0.32
CA LYS A 188 -26.01 10.64 -1.76
C LYS A 188 -24.99 9.57 -2.17
N ILE A 189 -23.77 9.62 -1.61
CA ILE A 189 -22.75 8.61 -1.88
C ILE A 189 -23.20 7.25 -1.38
N TRP A 190 -23.59 7.15 -0.09
CA TRP A 190 -24.00 5.86 0.47
C TRP A 190 -25.25 5.28 -0.17
N THR A 191 -26.22 6.11 -0.58
CA THR A 191 -27.41 5.63 -1.30
C THR A 191 -27.01 4.94 -2.62
N GLN A 192 -26.09 5.51 -3.38
CA GLN A 192 -25.65 4.94 -4.66
C GLN A 192 -24.81 3.69 -4.46
N VAL A 193 -23.80 3.75 -3.58
CA VAL A 193 -22.93 2.62 -3.28
C VAL A 193 -23.75 1.44 -2.71
N ALA A 194 -24.61 1.70 -1.73
CA ALA A 194 -25.42 0.67 -1.12
C ALA A 194 -26.41 0.03 -2.12
N ASN A 195 -27.06 0.81 -2.99
CA ASN A 195 -27.91 0.26 -4.04
C ASN A 195 -27.13 -0.62 -5.03
N TYR A 196 -25.92 -0.20 -5.40
CA TYR A 196 -25.09 -0.93 -6.35
C TYR A 196 -24.66 -2.29 -5.81
N PHE A 197 -24.39 -2.38 -4.51
CA PHE A 197 -23.91 -3.59 -3.83
C PHE A 197 -25.00 -4.31 -2.99
N LYS A 198 -26.28 -3.98 -3.15
CA LYS A 198 -27.35 -4.48 -2.27
C LYS A 198 -27.52 -6.00 -2.28
N ASP A 199 -27.13 -6.67 -3.36
CA ASP A 199 -27.28 -8.10 -3.53
C ASP A 199 -26.07 -8.91 -3.01
N TYR A 200 -24.99 -8.22 -2.60
CA TYR A 200 -23.85 -8.86 -1.94
C TYR A 200 -24.21 -9.31 -0.54
N ASP A 201 -23.71 -10.46 -0.13
CA ASP A 201 -23.92 -11.00 1.21
C ASP A 201 -23.20 -10.21 2.31
N ASN A 202 -23.28 -10.67 3.55
CA ASN A 202 -22.70 -10.02 4.73
C ASN A 202 -21.16 -10.04 4.80
N HIS A 203 -20.46 -10.69 3.86
CA HIS A 203 -18.99 -10.59 3.77
C HIS A 203 -18.54 -9.26 3.18
N LEU A 204 -19.42 -8.49 2.53
CA LEU A 204 -19.16 -7.10 2.18
C LEU A 204 -19.64 -6.19 3.31
N ILE A 205 -18.72 -5.44 3.89
CA ILE A 205 -18.90 -4.54 5.03
C ILE A 205 -18.78 -3.10 4.55
N PHE A 206 -19.61 -2.20 5.05
CA PHE A 206 -19.52 -0.78 4.77
C PHE A 206 -18.98 -0.03 5.99
N GLU A 207 -17.80 0.60 5.84
CA GLU A 207 -17.25 1.51 6.82
C GLU A 207 -17.73 2.93 6.48
N LEU A 208 -18.53 3.51 7.37
CA LEU A 208 -19.33 4.69 7.10
C LEU A 208 -18.48 5.89 6.67
N LEU A 209 -17.37 6.12 7.35
CA LEU A 209 -16.35 7.14 7.07
C LEU A 209 -14.98 6.56 7.47
N ASN A 210 -13.88 7.12 6.95
CA ASN A 210 -12.52 6.70 7.30
C ASN A 210 -12.08 7.28 8.66
N GLU A 211 -11.57 8.50 8.64
CA GLU A 211 -11.02 9.23 9.78
C GLU A 211 -11.65 10.62 9.86
N PRO A 212 -12.96 10.72 10.15
CA PRO A 212 -13.65 12.01 10.15
C PRO A 212 -13.08 12.93 11.22
N ARG A 213 -12.62 14.13 10.81
CA ARG A 213 -11.98 15.09 11.70
C ARG A 213 -12.08 16.51 11.18
N ASN A 214 -11.89 17.47 12.07
CA ASN A 214 -11.75 18.87 11.68
C ASN A 214 -10.34 19.13 11.12
N ILE A 215 -10.18 19.02 9.79
CA ILE A 215 -8.88 19.19 9.11
C ILE A 215 -8.31 20.62 9.29
N ASP A 216 -9.16 21.63 9.51
CA ASP A 216 -8.72 23.00 9.80
C ASP A 216 -8.14 23.14 11.22
N GLY A 217 -8.27 22.11 12.06
CA GLY A 217 -7.75 22.08 13.41
C GLY A 217 -6.23 21.80 13.50
N PRO A 218 -5.67 21.84 14.74
CA PRO A 218 -4.25 21.59 14.96
C PRO A 218 -3.78 20.25 14.36
N ASN A 219 -2.61 20.25 13.72
CA ASN A 219 -2.00 19.08 13.07
C ASN A 219 -3.00 18.37 12.12
N ASN A 220 -3.58 19.10 11.18
CA ASN A 220 -4.60 18.59 10.24
C ASN A 220 -5.74 17.84 10.94
N GLY A 221 -6.12 18.30 12.13
CA GLY A 221 -7.16 17.69 12.96
C GLY A 221 -6.72 16.53 13.83
N PHE A 222 -5.51 16.03 13.71
CA PHE A 222 -4.99 14.97 14.61
C PHE A 222 -4.54 15.50 15.97
N GLY A 223 -4.25 16.80 16.09
CA GLY A 223 -3.91 17.46 17.37
C GLY A 223 -5.10 17.54 18.33
N ASP A 224 -4.86 18.13 19.50
CA ASP A 224 -5.89 18.29 20.53
C ASP A 224 -6.98 19.28 20.09
N GLN A 225 -8.22 18.87 20.28
CA GLN A 225 -9.41 19.64 19.94
C GLN A 225 -10.10 20.11 21.23
N SER A 226 -10.19 21.40 21.44
CA SER A 226 -10.88 21.98 22.62
C SER A 226 -12.39 21.69 22.62
N ASN A 227 -12.97 21.40 21.46
CA ASN A 227 -14.39 21.11 21.25
C ASN A 227 -14.65 19.67 20.79
N LEU A 228 -13.79 18.73 21.14
CA LEU A 228 -13.84 17.32 20.70
C LEU A 228 -15.23 16.70 20.85
N SER A 229 -15.89 16.92 21.99
CA SER A 229 -17.24 16.38 22.25
C SER A 229 -18.28 16.89 21.25
N THR A 230 -18.21 18.17 20.85
CA THR A 230 -19.10 18.76 19.85
C THR A 230 -18.84 18.17 18.45
N LEU A 231 -17.56 18.02 18.08
CA LEU A 231 -17.17 17.45 16.78
C LEU A 231 -17.57 15.97 16.71
N ASN A 232 -17.39 15.23 17.79
CA ASN A 232 -17.84 13.84 17.88
C ASN A 232 -19.36 13.68 17.85
N ALA A 233 -20.12 14.60 18.44
CA ALA A 233 -21.58 14.60 18.29
C ALA A 233 -21.99 14.80 16.82
N LEU A 234 -21.31 15.68 16.10
CA LEU A 234 -21.54 15.89 14.66
C LEU A 234 -21.15 14.65 13.83
N ILE A 235 -20.04 14.00 14.15
CA ILE A 235 -19.63 12.75 13.49
C ILE A 235 -20.68 11.66 13.72
N ALA A 236 -21.21 11.52 14.93
CA ALA A 236 -22.29 10.60 15.20
C ALA A 236 -23.57 10.90 14.37
N GLU A 237 -23.88 12.17 14.08
CA GLU A 237 -24.94 12.53 13.15
C GLU A 237 -24.62 12.14 11.70
N TYR A 238 -23.36 12.28 11.26
CA TYR A 238 -22.92 11.86 9.92
C TYR A 238 -22.98 10.33 9.77
N ASP A 239 -22.55 9.59 10.78
CA ASP A 239 -22.67 8.13 10.83
C ASP A 239 -24.14 7.71 10.76
N GLN A 240 -25.02 8.41 11.46
CA GLN A 240 -26.46 8.14 11.41
C GLN A 240 -27.05 8.39 10.02
N VAL A 241 -26.66 9.46 9.34
CA VAL A 241 -27.07 9.76 7.96
C VAL A 241 -26.60 8.65 7.02
N ALA A 242 -25.35 8.24 7.09
CA ALA A 242 -24.79 7.15 6.30
C ALA A 242 -25.54 5.83 6.53
N LEU A 243 -25.73 5.46 7.80
CA LEU A 243 -26.44 4.24 8.18
C LEU A 243 -27.88 4.24 7.66
N ASN A 244 -28.60 5.34 7.82
CA ASN A 244 -29.98 5.48 7.33
C ASN A 244 -30.05 5.34 5.81
N ALA A 245 -29.10 5.98 5.07
CA ALA A 245 -29.00 5.85 3.63
C ALA A 245 -28.79 4.40 3.20
N ILE A 246 -27.88 3.67 3.85
CA ILE A 246 -27.60 2.26 3.59
C ILE A 246 -28.86 1.40 3.86
N ARG A 247 -29.47 1.52 5.04
CA ARG A 247 -30.64 0.73 5.44
C ARG A 247 -31.85 0.95 4.53
N SER A 248 -32.04 2.19 4.06
CA SER A 248 -33.17 2.56 3.17
C SER A 248 -33.14 1.86 1.82
N THR A 249 -31.98 1.38 1.36
CA THR A 249 -31.85 0.66 0.09
C THR A 249 -32.42 -0.78 0.13
N GLY A 250 -32.63 -1.33 1.32
CA GLY A 250 -33.22 -2.67 1.50
C GLY A 250 -32.30 -3.81 1.02
N GLY A 251 -32.91 -4.94 0.64
CA GLY A 251 -32.12 -6.14 0.27
C GLY A 251 -31.22 -6.60 1.41
N ASN A 252 -30.02 -7.07 1.09
CA ASN A 252 -29.05 -7.49 2.09
C ASN A 252 -28.54 -6.33 2.96
N ASN A 253 -28.69 -5.08 2.49
CA ASN A 253 -28.30 -3.91 3.27
C ASN A 253 -29.16 -3.69 4.52
N ALA A 254 -30.36 -4.26 4.57
CA ALA A 254 -31.20 -4.20 5.77
C ALA A 254 -30.53 -4.82 7.02
N ASN A 255 -29.63 -5.79 6.81
CA ASN A 255 -28.91 -6.51 7.87
C ASN A 255 -27.38 -6.55 7.67
N ARG A 256 -26.85 -5.74 6.77
CA ARG A 256 -25.41 -5.65 6.50
C ARG A 256 -24.66 -5.13 7.72
N PHE A 257 -23.50 -5.73 8.04
CA PHE A 257 -22.60 -5.16 9.02
C PHE A 257 -22.02 -3.83 8.52
N VAL A 258 -22.00 -2.84 9.39
CA VAL A 258 -21.40 -1.53 9.14
C VAL A 258 -20.35 -1.23 10.21
N MET A 259 -19.32 -0.47 9.83
CA MET A 259 -18.29 0.01 10.74
C MET A 259 -18.47 1.51 10.93
N ALA A 260 -18.60 1.96 12.17
CA ALA A 260 -18.80 3.36 12.52
C ALA A 260 -17.55 3.91 13.25
N PRO A 261 -16.88 4.94 12.72
CA PRO A 261 -15.76 5.59 13.36
C PRO A 261 -16.23 6.73 14.27
N TYR A 262 -15.41 7.12 15.20
CA TYR A 262 -15.47 8.42 15.85
C TYR A 262 -14.27 9.28 15.44
N TYR A 263 -14.04 10.43 16.09
CA TYR A 263 -13.07 11.43 15.66
C TYR A 263 -11.70 10.82 15.31
N ALA A 264 -11.29 11.02 14.04
CA ALA A 264 -10.05 10.51 13.44
C ALA A 264 -9.90 8.97 13.54
N ALA A 265 -10.99 8.22 13.75
CA ALA A 265 -10.97 6.79 14.12
C ALA A 265 -10.01 6.48 15.31
N SER A 266 -9.58 7.49 16.06
CA SER A 266 -8.56 7.35 17.10
C SER A 266 -9.14 6.74 18.37
N PRO A 267 -8.63 5.58 18.85
CA PRO A 267 -9.10 4.94 20.07
C PRO A 267 -9.23 5.88 21.28
N TRP A 268 -8.42 6.92 21.31
CA TRP A 268 -8.29 7.87 22.40
C TRP A 268 -9.25 9.08 22.34
N LYS A 269 -9.95 9.29 21.21
CA LYS A 269 -10.73 10.52 20.94
C LYS A 269 -12.26 10.27 20.84
N LYS A 270 -12.82 9.42 21.68
CA LYS A 270 -14.24 9.00 21.63
C LYS A 270 -15.24 9.94 22.33
N ASP A 271 -14.78 10.90 23.14
CA ASP A 271 -15.65 11.67 24.04
C ASP A 271 -16.69 12.49 23.27
N GLY A 272 -17.96 12.30 23.64
CA GLY A 272 -19.10 12.94 22.99
C GLY A 272 -19.72 12.15 21.82
N TRP A 273 -19.01 11.13 21.26
CA TRP A 273 -19.57 10.26 20.23
C TRP A 273 -20.56 9.25 20.79
N LYS A 274 -21.57 8.95 20.01
CA LYS A 274 -22.59 7.94 20.32
C LYS A 274 -22.71 6.96 19.15
N VAL A 275 -22.82 5.69 19.48
CA VAL A 275 -23.13 4.66 18.48
C VAL A 275 -24.43 5.01 17.77
N PRO A 276 -24.47 5.01 16.42
CA PRO A 276 -25.70 5.25 15.67
C PRO A 276 -26.82 4.28 16.05
N SER A 277 -28.06 4.77 16.02
CA SER A 277 -29.24 3.92 16.21
C SER A 277 -29.51 3.11 14.96
N ASP A 278 -29.58 1.79 15.07
CA ASP A 278 -29.78 0.88 13.94
C ASP A 278 -31.11 0.12 14.06
N SER A 279 -31.81 -0.03 12.94
CA SER A 279 -32.96 -0.91 12.81
C SER A 279 -32.59 -2.40 12.83
N ALA A 280 -31.35 -2.72 12.44
CA ALA A 280 -30.80 -4.06 12.48
C ALA A 280 -30.06 -4.30 13.81
N SER A 281 -30.50 -5.34 14.55
CA SER A 281 -29.87 -5.65 15.82
C SER A 281 -28.47 -6.21 15.63
N ASP A 282 -27.52 -5.67 16.42
CA ASP A 282 -26.14 -6.19 16.53
C ASP A 282 -25.36 -6.21 15.19
N LYS A 283 -25.56 -5.17 14.37
CA LYS A 283 -24.92 -5.05 13.05
C LYS A 283 -23.95 -3.87 12.95
N ILE A 284 -23.64 -3.20 14.06
CA ILE A 284 -22.64 -2.11 14.11
C ILE A 284 -21.34 -2.65 14.72
N LEU A 285 -20.25 -2.40 14.02
CA LEU A 285 -18.88 -2.58 14.44
C LEU A 285 -18.27 -1.20 14.74
N ILE A 286 -17.37 -1.11 15.69
CA ILE A 286 -16.62 0.12 15.97
C ILE A 286 -15.34 0.12 15.13
N ALA A 287 -15.20 1.12 14.27
CA ALA A 287 -13.99 1.32 13.46
C ALA A 287 -12.95 2.14 14.25
N VAL A 288 -11.74 1.62 14.36
CA VAL A 288 -10.60 2.32 14.99
C VAL A 288 -9.34 2.11 14.18
N HIS A 289 -8.46 3.13 14.20
CA HIS A 289 -7.12 3.10 13.62
C HIS A 289 -6.10 3.40 14.72
N ALA A 290 -5.07 2.57 14.84
CA ALA A 290 -4.06 2.77 15.87
C ALA A 290 -2.68 2.33 15.41
N TYR A 291 -1.86 3.31 15.12
CA TYR A 291 -0.42 3.15 14.87
C TYR A 291 0.33 3.38 16.20
N ASP A 292 0.08 2.47 17.15
CA ASP A 292 0.58 2.58 18.52
C ASP A 292 1.70 1.57 18.81
N PRO A 293 2.69 1.91 19.67
CA PRO A 293 2.98 3.27 20.11
C PRO A 293 3.42 4.15 18.94
N TYR A 294 2.93 5.37 18.84
CA TYR A 294 3.10 6.23 17.66
C TYR A 294 4.57 6.47 17.29
N SER A 295 5.45 6.70 18.27
CA SER A 295 6.88 6.92 18.04
C SER A 295 7.54 5.73 17.33
N PHE A 296 7.19 4.50 17.74
CA PHE A 296 7.69 3.28 17.11
C PHE A 296 7.00 3.00 15.77
N ALA A 297 5.67 3.07 15.73
CA ALA A 297 4.88 2.59 14.59
C ALA A 297 4.81 3.57 13.41
N MET A 298 4.86 4.89 13.67
CA MET A 298 4.80 5.94 12.66
C MET A 298 5.86 7.05 12.81
N GLY A 299 6.43 7.24 14.00
CA GLY A 299 7.41 8.29 14.25
C GLY A 299 8.66 8.21 13.35
N ASP A 300 9.55 9.15 13.55
CA ASP A 300 10.82 9.22 12.84
C ASP A 300 11.81 8.11 13.27
N MET A 301 13.08 8.24 12.91
CA MET A 301 14.13 7.28 13.23
C MET A 301 14.58 7.32 14.70
N SER A 302 13.99 8.16 15.56
CA SER A 302 14.39 8.29 16.97
C SER A 302 13.94 7.11 17.84
N ASP A 303 12.94 6.36 17.42
CA ASP A 303 12.40 5.19 18.14
C ASP A 303 12.31 3.99 17.19
N THR A 304 13.29 3.11 17.26
CA THR A 304 13.43 1.91 16.40
C THR A 304 13.26 0.60 17.15
N ASP A 305 13.33 0.65 18.47
CA ASP A 305 13.40 -0.54 19.32
C ASP A 305 12.02 -0.87 19.92
N PHE A 306 11.66 -2.12 19.97
CA PHE A 306 10.44 -2.60 20.61
C PHE A 306 10.75 -3.50 21.80
N ALA A 307 10.28 -3.11 22.98
CA ALA A 307 10.39 -3.90 24.20
C ALA A 307 9.00 -4.21 24.78
N GLU A 308 8.69 -5.50 25.00
CA GLU A 308 7.40 -5.92 25.55
C GLU A 308 7.10 -5.29 26.93
N GLY A 309 8.14 -5.00 27.73
CA GLY A 309 8.00 -4.38 29.05
C GLY A 309 7.73 -2.88 29.02
N LYS A 310 7.82 -2.21 27.84
CA LYS A 310 7.57 -0.78 27.65
C LYS A 310 6.49 -0.59 26.59
N GLU A 311 6.83 -0.66 25.31
CA GLU A 311 5.90 -0.50 24.18
C GLU A 311 4.77 -1.55 24.21
N GLY A 312 5.06 -2.77 24.65
CA GLY A 312 4.06 -3.81 24.85
C GLY A 312 3.05 -3.50 25.95
N ASN A 313 3.42 -2.72 26.98
CA ASN A 313 2.49 -2.24 28.00
C ASN A 313 1.57 -1.15 27.45
N ASP A 314 2.05 -0.28 26.55
CA ASP A 314 1.23 0.72 25.88
C ASP A 314 0.19 0.03 24.99
N LEU A 315 0.59 -1.00 24.23
CA LEU A 315 -0.34 -1.84 23.47
C LEU A 315 -1.35 -2.53 24.37
N LYS A 316 -0.94 -3.04 25.53
CA LYS A 316 -1.88 -3.63 26.51
C LYS A 316 -2.90 -2.61 26.95
N SER A 317 -2.50 -1.40 27.26
CA SER A 317 -3.38 -0.30 27.68
C SER A 317 -4.39 0.05 26.58
N LEU A 318 -3.97 0.09 25.33
CA LEU A 318 -4.84 0.29 24.16
C LEU A 318 -5.94 -0.78 24.10
N PHE A 319 -5.57 -2.05 24.10
CA PHE A 319 -6.56 -3.12 23.93
C PHE A 319 -7.43 -3.34 25.18
N ASP A 320 -6.93 -3.10 26.39
CA ASP A 320 -7.74 -3.08 27.61
C ASP A 320 -8.79 -1.95 27.59
N MET A 321 -8.42 -0.76 27.10
CA MET A 321 -9.33 0.35 26.91
C MET A 321 -10.41 0.02 25.88
N LEU A 322 -10.05 -0.51 24.70
CA LEU A 322 -11.02 -0.94 23.68
C LEU A 322 -11.98 -2.02 24.21
N LYS A 323 -11.44 -3.00 24.95
CA LYS A 323 -12.25 -4.03 25.59
C LYS A 323 -13.26 -3.45 26.57
N SER A 324 -12.81 -2.59 27.48
CA SER A 324 -13.67 -1.98 28.51
C SER A 324 -14.70 -1.00 27.93
N THR A 325 -14.31 -0.27 26.87
CA THR A 325 -15.17 0.75 26.28
C THR A 325 -16.25 0.15 25.37
N TRP A 326 -15.92 -0.86 24.58
CA TRP A 326 -16.77 -1.35 23.49
C TRP A 326 -17.11 -2.83 23.61
N VAL A 327 -16.11 -3.72 23.68
CA VAL A 327 -16.37 -5.18 23.64
C VAL A 327 -17.19 -5.64 24.83
N SER A 328 -16.93 -5.12 26.04
CA SER A 328 -17.71 -5.42 27.23
C SER A 328 -19.17 -4.92 27.19
N LYS A 329 -19.49 -4.06 26.23
CA LYS A 329 -20.85 -3.56 25.98
C LYS A 329 -21.53 -4.26 24.80
N GLY A 330 -20.90 -5.27 24.22
CA GLY A 330 -21.48 -6.08 23.13
C GLY A 330 -21.09 -5.63 21.73
N TYR A 331 -20.21 -4.63 21.56
CA TYR A 331 -19.80 -4.18 20.23
C TYR A 331 -18.51 -4.87 19.77
N GLY A 332 -18.51 -5.39 18.54
CA GLY A 332 -17.29 -5.80 17.86
C GLY A 332 -16.45 -4.57 17.50
N VAL A 333 -15.13 -4.68 17.66
CA VAL A 333 -14.16 -3.63 17.28
C VAL A 333 -13.33 -4.14 16.12
N VAL A 334 -13.11 -3.31 15.11
CA VAL A 334 -12.23 -3.61 13.97
C VAL A 334 -11.12 -2.56 13.94
N MET A 335 -9.86 -3.01 14.01
CA MET A 335 -8.70 -2.18 13.77
C MET A 335 -8.52 -2.04 12.25
N GLY A 336 -9.14 -1.02 11.66
CA GLY A 336 -9.18 -0.80 10.21
C GLY A 336 -7.81 -0.45 9.61
N GLU A 337 -6.94 0.15 10.43
CA GLU A 337 -5.56 0.43 10.05
C GLU A 337 -4.61 0.27 11.24
N ALA A 338 -3.54 -0.46 11.02
CA ALA A 338 -2.39 -0.55 11.90
C ALA A 338 -1.17 -1.03 11.09
N SER A 339 -0.01 -0.52 11.42
CA SER A 339 1.26 -0.93 10.80
C SER A 339 2.43 -0.39 11.61
N ALA A 340 3.62 -0.92 11.41
CA ALA A 340 4.88 -0.31 11.87
C ALA A 340 5.77 -0.02 10.66
N THR A 341 6.23 1.23 10.54
CA THR A 341 7.05 1.73 9.43
C THR A 341 8.41 1.02 9.34
N ASP A 342 8.92 0.92 8.13
CA ASP A 342 10.23 0.35 7.86
C ASP A 342 11.35 1.33 8.25
N LYS A 343 11.93 1.10 9.42
CA LYS A 343 13.09 1.81 9.97
C LYS A 343 14.38 0.97 9.90
N ASN A 344 14.41 -0.07 9.05
CA ASN A 344 15.44 -1.10 8.98
C ASN A 344 15.57 -1.92 10.30
N ASN A 345 14.47 -2.07 11.03
CA ASN A 345 14.36 -2.69 12.35
C ASN A 345 13.47 -3.96 12.30
N LEU A 346 13.82 -4.91 11.44
CA LEU A 346 12.96 -6.08 11.13
C LEU A 346 12.59 -6.89 12.38
N ASP A 347 13.54 -7.14 13.28
CA ASP A 347 13.34 -7.96 14.47
C ASP A 347 12.39 -7.27 15.47
N ASP A 348 12.53 -5.96 15.65
CA ASP A 348 11.65 -5.15 16.51
C ASP A 348 10.23 -5.06 15.94
N ARG A 349 10.10 -4.88 14.62
CA ARG A 349 8.80 -4.95 13.94
C ARG A 349 8.17 -6.34 14.11
N LEU A 350 8.96 -7.41 14.04
CA LEU A 350 8.46 -8.77 14.25
C LEU A 350 7.93 -8.96 15.69
N ALA A 351 8.64 -8.45 16.68
CA ALA A 351 8.19 -8.47 18.07
C ALA A 351 6.92 -7.64 18.25
N TRP A 352 6.86 -6.45 17.66
CA TRP A 352 5.67 -5.60 17.65
C TRP A 352 4.46 -6.31 17.03
N PHE A 353 4.60 -6.91 15.83
CA PHE A 353 3.51 -7.64 15.18
C PHE A 353 2.95 -8.73 16.08
N LYS A 354 3.80 -9.57 16.67
CA LYS A 354 3.37 -10.63 17.58
C LYS A 354 2.63 -10.09 18.79
N SER A 355 3.15 -9.05 19.41
CA SER A 355 2.55 -8.39 20.58
C SER A 355 1.20 -7.75 20.23
N TYR A 356 1.17 -6.92 19.18
CA TYR A 356 -0.02 -6.20 18.75
C TYR A 356 -1.17 -7.15 18.39
N ILE A 357 -0.90 -8.11 17.50
CA ILE A 357 -1.91 -9.05 17.01
C ILE A 357 -2.39 -10.00 18.12
N SER A 358 -1.51 -10.44 19.01
CA SER A 358 -1.90 -11.28 20.16
C SER A 358 -2.89 -10.56 21.08
N LYS A 359 -2.62 -9.27 21.39
CA LYS A 359 -3.49 -8.46 22.25
C LYS A 359 -4.82 -8.13 21.57
N ALA A 360 -4.80 -7.81 20.27
CA ALA A 360 -6.01 -7.59 19.48
C ALA A 360 -6.89 -8.84 19.44
N LYS A 361 -6.31 -10.02 19.16
CA LYS A 361 -7.00 -11.31 19.15
C LYS A 361 -7.64 -11.63 20.49
N ALA A 362 -6.99 -11.31 21.59
CA ALA A 362 -7.53 -11.56 22.94
C ALA A 362 -8.85 -10.83 23.24
N ILE A 363 -9.20 -9.83 22.45
CA ILE A 363 -10.47 -9.10 22.52
C ILE A 363 -11.36 -9.28 21.28
N ASN A 364 -11.06 -10.26 20.42
CA ASN A 364 -11.76 -10.54 19.15
C ASN A 364 -11.73 -9.36 18.16
N CYS A 365 -10.65 -8.55 18.15
CA CYS A 365 -10.46 -7.41 17.27
C CYS A 365 -9.57 -7.83 16.07
N PRO A 366 -10.12 -7.94 14.86
CA PRO A 366 -9.31 -8.14 13.66
C PRO A 366 -8.45 -6.90 13.41
N VAL A 367 -7.26 -7.12 12.89
CA VAL A 367 -6.33 -6.05 12.51
C VAL A 367 -6.13 -6.07 11.01
N ILE A 368 -6.34 -4.93 10.35
CA ILE A 368 -6.18 -4.78 8.91
C ILE A 368 -4.90 -3.99 8.67
N LEU A 369 -3.87 -4.68 8.16
CA LEU A 369 -2.54 -4.14 7.91
C LEU A 369 -2.61 -3.00 6.89
N TRP A 370 -2.13 -1.81 7.24
CA TRP A 370 -1.96 -0.72 6.26
C TRP A 370 -0.75 -0.99 5.38
N ASP A 371 -0.95 -0.95 4.06
CA ASP A 371 0.09 -1.17 3.06
C ASP A 371 -0.03 -0.15 1.93
N ASN A 372 0.98 0.70 1.78
CA ASN A 372 1.10 1.69 0.71
C ASN A 372 2.26 1.41 -0.26
N MET A 373 2.79 0.18 -0.25
CA MET A 373 3.92 -0.27 -1.09
C MET A 373 5.25 0.46 -0.85
N GLN A 374 5.34 1.42 0.07
CA GLN A 374 6.55 2.23 0.29
C GLN A 374 7.41 1.65 1.42
N THR A 375 8.72 1.51 1.16
CA THR A 375 9.71 1.00 2.13
C THR A 375 10.97 1.86 2.09
N ALA A 376 11.91 1.62 2.99
CA ALA A 376 13.25 2.20 2.88
C ALA A 376 13.93 1.81 1.55
N SER A 377 13.74 0.57 1.11
CA SER A 377 14.33 0.06 -0.14
C SER A 377 13.69 0.60 -1.42
N THR A 378 12.46 1.12 -1.37
CA THR A 378 11.82 1.81 -2.52
C THR A 378 12.27 3.27 -2.65
N GLY A 379 13.12 3.75 -1.75
CA GLY A 379 13.61 5.12 -1.75
C GLY A 379 12.68 6.13 -1.08
N GLN A 380 11.64 5.70 -0.35
CA GLN A 380 10.79 6.58 0.42
C GLN A 380 11.59 7.27 1.52
N LYS A 381 11.65 8.62 1.47
CA LYS A 381 12.43 9.44 2.41
C LYS A 381 11.69 9.69 3.71
N ASP A 382 10.39 9.93 3.63
CA ASP A 382 9.55 10.10 4.81
C ASP A 382 9.36 8.75 5.50
N VAL A 383 9.86 8.64 6.72
CA VAL A 383 9.81 7.40 7.51
C VAL A 383 8.37 7.05 7.86
N ALA A 384 7.53 8.06 8.13
CA ALA A 384 6.12 7.87 8.46
C ALA A 384 5.29 7.28 7.30
N GLU A 385 5.83 7.31 6.08
CA GLU A 385 5.17 6.74 4.88
C GLU A 385 5.71 5.35 4.48
N ARG A 386 6.60 4.74 5.26
CA ARG A 386 7.22 3.45 4.92
C ARG A 386 6.39 2.25 5.41
N HIS A 387 5.18 2.11 4.89
CA HIS A 387 4.23 1.06 5.23
C HIS A 387 4.11 -0.02 4.13
N GLY A 388 5.16 -0.27 3.33
CA GLY A 388 5.11 -1.25 2.26
C GLY A 388 5.34 -2.68 2.76
N TYR A 389 4.48 -3.60 2.36
CA TYR A 389 4.61 -5.04 2.63
C TYR A 389 4.52 -5.86 1.35
N LEU A 390 3.64 -5.54 0.42
CA LEU A 390 3.50 -6.19 -0.88
C LEU A 390 4.10 -5.32 -1.99
N ASN A 391 5.08 -5.82 -2.72
CA ASN A 391 5.47 -5.26 -4.01
C ASN A 391 4.38 -5.57 -5.04
N ARG A 392 3.54 -4.61 -5.36
CA ARG A 392 2.39 -4.77 -6.24
C ARG A 392 2.76 -4.92 -7.70
N ASN A 393 4.00 -4.59 -8.10
CA ASN A 393 4.45 -4.73 -9.50
C ASN A 393 4.69 -6.19 -9.88
N ASP A 394 5.19 -7.01 -8.95
CA ASP A 394 5.51 -8.41 -9.19
C ASP A 394 4.75 -9.39 -8.29
N CYS A 395 4.00 -8.87 -7.30
CA CYS A 395 3.26 -9.63 -6.31
C CYS A 395 4.17 -10.44 -5.36
N THR A 396 5.31 -9.88 -4.97
CA THR A 396 6.20 -10.44 -3.95
C THR A 396 6.11 -9.67 -2.63
N TRP A 397 6.38 -10.34 -1.52
CA TRP A 397 6.34 -9.70 -0.20
C TRP A 397 7.71 -9.13 0.16
N TYR A 398 7.79 -7.84 0.53
CA TYR A 398 9.02 -7.21 1.03
C TYR A 398 9.47 -7.82 2.35
N PHE A 399 8.53 -8.15 3.24
CA PHE A 399 8.78 -8.66 4.59
C PHE A 399 7.89 -9.88 4.87
N PRO A 400 8.13 -11.03 4.21
CA PRO A 400 7.29 -12.21 4.35
C PRO A 400 7.23 -12.73 5.80
N THR A 401 8.33 -12.62 6.56
CA THR A 401 8.39 -13.01 7.98
C THR A 401 7.41 -12.22 8.85
N LEU A 402 7.27 -10.89 8.62
CA LEU A 402 6.32 -10.06 9.36
C LEU A 402 4.88 -10.45 9.05
N VAL A 403 4.59 -10.64 7.76
CA VAL A 403 3.24 -11.01 7.28
C VAL A 403 2.85 -12.40 7.78
N ASN A 404 3.77 -13.36 7.74
CA ASN A 404 3.56 -14.70 8.31
C ASN A 404 3.23 -14.62 9.80
N ALA A 405 4.05 -13.91 10.57
CA ALA A 405 3.85 -13.77 12.01
C ALA A 405 2.49 -13.12 12.34
N MET A 406 2.05 -12.14 11.56
CA MET A 406 0.74 -11.53 11.71
C MET A 406 -0.39 -12.55 11.54
N ILE A 407 -0.36 -13.29 10.43
CA ILE A 407 -1.40 -14.27 10.08
C ILE A 407 -1.44 -15.41 11.10
N GLU A 408 -0.30 -15.99 11.44
CA GLU A 408 -0.19 -17.08 12.42
C GLU A 408 -0.67 -16.64 13.81
N THR A 409 -0.24 -15.46 14.27
CA THR A 409 -0.66 -14.91 15.56
C THR A 409 -2.16 -14.65 15.60
N ALA A 410 -2.75 -14.17 14.49
CA ALA A 410 -4.20 -14.01 14.37
C ALA A 410 -4.96 -15.35 14.37
N GLY A 411 -4.29 -16.48 14.19
CA GLY A 411 -4.88 -17.82 14.17
C GLY A 411 -5.21 -18.31 12.76
N GLY A 412 -4.71 -17.64 11.74
CA GLY A 412 -4.71 -18.12 10.38
C GLY A 412 -3.61 -19.15 10.14
N SER A 413 -3.70 -19.87 9.02
CA SER A 413 -2.63 -20.70 8.51
C SER A 413 -1.96 -19.99 7.35
N VAL A 414 -0.64 -20.02 7.34
CA VAL A 414 0.16 -19.61 6.19
C VAL A 414 0.24 -20.84 5.28
N ASP A 415 -0.86 -21.14 4.59
CA ASP A 415 -0.85 -22.22 3.63
C ASP A 415 -0.32 -21.68 2.31
N ASN A 416 0.95 -21.79 2.09
CA ASN A 416 1.48 -22.30 0.84
C ASN A 416 3.01 -22.40 0.74
N PRO A 417 3.54 -23.58 0.36
CA PRO A 417 4.90 -23.73 -0.14
C PRO A 417 5.13 -23.12 -1.54
N GLN A 418 4.15 -22.41 -2.17
CA GLN A 418 4.34 -21.79 -3.50
C GLN A 418 4.88 -20.34 -3.46
N ASN A 419 5.01 -19.75 -2.30
CA ASN A 419 6.02 -18.75 -2.05
C ASN A 419 6.81 -19.31 -0.87
N PRO A 420 7.79 -20.20 -1.08
CA PRO A 420 8.78 -20.36 -0.04
C PRO A 420 9.19 -18.93 0.25
N ASP A 421 9.09 -18.56 1.54
CA ASP A 421 9.81 -17.43 2.06
C ASP A 421 11.06 -17.31 1.16
N PRO A 422 11.33 -16.22 0.44
CA PRO A 422 12.70 -16.03 0.13
C PRO A 422 13.35 -16.04 1.50
N THR A 423 13.68 -17.21 1.96
CA THR A 423 14.83 -17.39 2.84
C THR A 423 15.78 -16.41 2.25
N PRO A 424 16.24 -15.30 2.96
CA PRO A 424 17.12 -14.37 2.30
C PRO A 424 18.01 -15.29 1.50
N SER A 425 17.62 -15.47 0.24
CA SER A 425 18.27 -16.42 -0.62
C SER A 425 19.59 -15.76 -0.62
N THR A 426 20.53 -16.35 0.09
CA THR A 426 21.92 -15.88 0.01
C THR A 426 22.06 -15.62 -1.45
N PRO A 427 22.04 -14.32 -1.89
CA PRO A 427 21.78 -13.98 -3.29
C PRO A 427 22.65 -14.92 -4.08
N THR A 428 22.09 -15.69 -5.02
CA THR A 428 22.85 -16.77 -5.65
C THR A 428 24.06 -16.11 -6.24
N ALA A 429 25.16 -16.18 -5.48
CA ALA A 429 26.36 -15.43 -5.78
C ALA A 429 27.10 -16.18 -6.91
N THR A 430 27.05 -15.63 -8.11
CA THR A 430 27.86 -16.12 -9.22
C THR A 430 29.18 -15.39 -9.19
N THR A 431 30.26 -16.08 -8.84
CA THR A 431 31.61 -15.51 -8.88
C THR A 431 32.01 -15.27 -10.33
N ILE A 432 32.28 -14.02 -10.66
CA ILE A 432 32.69 -13.61 -12.01
C ILE A 432 34.19 -13.28 -12.11
N TRP A 433 34.83 -13.06 -10.97
CA TRP A 433 36.28 -12.86 -10.88
C TRP A 433 36.82 -13.23 -9.50
N THR A 434 38.04 -13.79 -9.46
CA THR A 434 38.84 -14.03 -8.25
C THR A 434 40.28 -13.69 -8.51
N GLY A 435 40.98 -13.16 -7.51
CA GLY A 435 42.37 -12.77 -7.62
C GLY A 435 42.82 -12.02 -6.38
N SER A 436 43.84 -11.19 -6.54
CA SER A 436 44.26 -10.21 -5.55
C SER A 436 44.77 -8.99 -6.32
N GLN A 437 43.91 -8.04 -6.56
CA GLN A 437 44.26 -6.84 -7.31
C GLN A 437 44.23 -5.61 -6.40
N ASP A 438 45.40 -5.03 -6.20
CA ASP A 438 45.58 -3.77 -5.46
C ASP A 438 45.33 -2.58 -6.37
N LEU A 439 44.21 -1.89 -6.11
CA LEU A 439 43.82 -0.70 -6.87
C LEU A 439 44.52 0.52 -6.26
N LYS A 440 45.57 1.03 -6.96
CA LYS A 440 46.47 2.08 -6.45
C LYS A 440 46.31 3.41 -7.16
N HIS A 441 45.86 3.38 -8.41
CA HIS A 441 45.93 4.53 -9.29
C HIS A 441 44.56 4.91 -9.87
N TRP A 442 44.28 6.20 -9.84
CA TRP A 442 43.07 6.76 -10.43
C TRP A 442 43.02 6.68 -11.97
N ASP A 443 44.17 6.44 -12.63
CA ASP A 443 44.25 6.29 -14.08
C ASP A 443 43.87 4.89 -14.58
N GLY A 444 43.51 4.00 -13.66
CA GLY A 444 43.05 2.65 -13.97
C GLY A 444 44.15 1.67 -14.43
N ALA A 445 45.42 2.02 -14.32
CA ALA A 445 46.53 1.15 -14.72
C ALA A 445 46.51 -0.20 -14.01
N ASP A 446 45.97 -0.24 -12.79
CA ASP A 446 45.78 -1.43 -11.96
C ASP A 446 44.31 -1.98 -12.00
N GLY A 447 43.51 -1.57 -13.01
CA GLY A 447 42.09 -1.92 -13.09
C GLY A 447 41.82 -3.40 -13.45
N ILE A 448 40.67 -3.92 -13.00
CA ILE A 448 40.19 -5.24 -13.37
C ILE A 448 39.22 -5.09 -14.54
N THR A 449 39.49 -5.75 -15.66
CA THR A 449 38.59 -5.73 -16.84
C THR A 449 37.79 -7.05 -16.88
N LEU A 450 36.48 -6.94 -16.95
CA LEU A 450 35.52 -8.04 -17.00
C LEU A 450 34.77 -8.03 -18.35
N ALA A 451 34.92 -9.09 -19.14
CA ALA A 451 34.25 -9.23 -20.42
C ALA A 451 32.74 -9.44 -20.30
N THR A 452 32.01 -9.12 -21.35
CA THR A 452 30.53 -9.16 -21.42
C THR A 452 29.92 -10.52 -21.05
N ASN A 453 30.62 -11.62 -21.40
CA ASN A 453 30.17 -12.98 -21.10
C ASN A 453 30.10 -13.31 -19.58
N LYS A 454 30.70 -12.48 -18.73
CA LYS A 454 30.61 -12.61 -17.28
C LYS A 454 29.27 -12.16 -16.70
N PHE A 455 28.47 -11.42 -17.48
CA PHE A 455 27.23 -10.78 -17.03
C PHE A 455 25.96 -11.40 -17.63
N THR A 456 26.05 -12.58 -18.23
CA THR A 456 24.92 -13.24 -18.90
C THR A 456 23.80 -13.63 -17.96
N SER A 457 24.11 -13.97 -16.69
CA SER A 457 23.14 -14.31 -15.65
C SER A 457 22.51 -13.12 -14.94
N ALA A 458 23.05 -11.90 -15.13
CA ALA A 458 22.56 -10.73 -14.44
C ALA A 458 21.17 -10.31 -14.94
N THR A 459 20.30 -9.89 -14.03
CA THR A 459 18.98 -9.30 -14.28
C THR A 459 19.01 -7.79 -13.97
N ALA A 460 17.92 -7.07 -14.19
CA ALA A 460 17.81 -5.67 -13.84
C ALA A 460 17.86 -5.40 -12.31
N SER A 461 17.58 -6.43 -11.49
CA SER A 461 17.62 -6.36 -10.03
C SER A 461 18.91 -6.95 -9.42
N SER A 462 19.82 -7.47 -10.24
CA SER A 462 21.08 -8.03 -9.76
C SER A 462 21.97 -6.95 -9.15
N LYS A 463 22.85 -7.36 -8.24
CA LYS A 463 23.86 -6.48 -7.61
C LYS A 463 25.26 -7.01 -7.89
N ILE A 464 26.27 -6.16 -7.78
CA ILE A 464 27.67 -6.54 -7.88
C ILE A 464 28.31 -6.41 -6.50
N ARG A 465 28.83 -7.51 -5.97
CA ARG A 465 29.53 -7.55 -4.69
C ARG A 465 31.02 -7.70 -4.89
N PHE A 466 31.76 -6.84 -4.22
CA PHE A 466 33.23 -6.88 -4.14
C PHE A 466 33.66 -7.42 -2.77
N THR A 467 34.55 -8.40 -2.72
CA THR A 467 35.25 -8.75 -1.50
C THR A 467 36.56 -7.97 -1.48
N ILE A 468 36.76 -7.19 -0.43
CA ILE A 468 37.81 -6.19 -0.34
C ILE A 468 38.69 -6.36 0.89
N SER A 469 39.94 -5.93 0.79
CA SER A 469 40.85 -5.77 1.92
C SER A 469 41.63 -4.45 1.78
N LYS A 470 42.44 -4.13 2.79
CA LYS A 470 43.20 -2.89 2.79
C LYS A 470 44.25 -2.91 1.67
N GLY A 471 44.23 -1.91 0.81
CA GLY A 471 45.21 -1.68 -0.23
C GLY A 471 46.43 -0.90 0.25
N ALA A 472 47.48 -0.85 -0.59
CA ALA A 472 48.63 -0.02 -0.35
C ALA A 472 48.29 1.46 -0.43
N GLU A 473 49.04 2.29 0.29
CA GLU A 473 48.93 3.73 0.18
C GLU A 473 49.36 4.17 -1.23
N CYS A 474 48.59 5.05 -1.82
CA CYS A 474 48.96 5.65 -3.10
C CYS A 474 50.14 6.63 -2.92
N THR A 475 51.15 6.47 -3.75
CA THR A 475 52.36 7.31 -3.73
C THR A 475 52.39 8.37 -4.84
N ALA A 476 51.35 8.41 -5.69
CA ALA A 476 51.26 9.39 -6.77
C ALA A 476 50.90 10.80 -6.24
N ALA A 477 51.47 11.84 -6.86
CA ALA A 477 51.27 13.22 -6.42
C ALA A 477 49.82 13.73 -6.43
N ASN A 478 48.94 13.04 -7.15
CA ASN A 478 47.52 13.34 -7.26
C ASN A 478 46.60 12.53 -6.31
N CYS A 479 47.16 11.70 -5.46
CA CYS A 479 46.40 10.92 -4.45
C CYS A 479 46.18 11.72 -3.17
N ALA A 480 45.72 12.93 -3.26
CA ALA A 480 45.58 13.85 -2.11
C ALA A 480 44.44 13.48 -1.11
N ASN A 481 43.58 12.51 -1.42
CA ASN A 481 42.44 12.18 -0.61
C ASN A 481 42.66 10.90 0.20
N ASN A 482 42.31 10.96 1.47
CA ASN A 482 42.54 9.87 2.45
C ASN A 482 41.46 8.77 2.47
N TYR A 483 40.60 8.66 1.45
CA TYR A 483 39.52 7.67 1.41
C TYR A 483 39.78 6.58 0.37
N SER A 484 39.24 5.40 0.62
CA SER A 484 39.28 4.27 -0.30
C SER A 484 38.03 4.26 -1.18
N THR A 485 38.20 4.00 -2.48
CA THR A 485 37.08 3.96 -3.42
C THR A 485 37.21 2.82 -4.43
N ILE A 486 36.06 2.39 -4.95
CA ILE A 486 35.92 1.52 -6.11
C ILE A 486 35.14 2.31 -7.16
N HIS A 487 35.66 2.37 -8.38
CA HIS A 487 35.02 3.06 -9.50
C HIS A 487 34.73 2.07 -10.64
N PRO A 488 33.49 1.58 -10.75
CA PRO A 488 33.07 0.69 -11.83
C PRO A 488 32.64 1.52 -13.05
N ILE A 489 33.18 1.22 -14.22
CA ILE A 489 32.86 1.87 -15.49
C ILE A 489 32.73 0.84 -16.62
N THR A 490 32.08 1.23 -17.72
CA THR A 490 31.94 0.41 -18.94
C THR A 490 32.83 0.89 -20.10
N GLY A 491 33.66 1.89 -19.85
CA GLY A 491 34.61 2.44 -20.84
C GLY A 491 35.27 3.70 -20.32
N TRP A 492 36.50 4.00 -20.82
CA TRP A 492 37.29 5.14 -20.36
C TRP A 492 36.78 6.52 -20.83
N SER A 493 35.92 6.53 -21.85
CA SER A 493 35.28 7.75 -22.35
C SER A 493 33.78 7.67 -22.13
N ASN A 494 33.25 8.41 -21.13
CA ASN A 494 31.82 8.48 -20.78
C ASN A 494 31.19 7.14 -20.38
N GLY A 495 31.96 6.23 -19.75
CA GLY A 495 31.52 4.92 -19.38
C GLY A 495 31.05 4.77 -17.92
N ASN A 496 30.74 5.86 -17.21
CA ASN A 496 30.21 5.81 -15.87
C ASN A 496 28.87 5.05 -15.86
N ILE A 497 28.67 4.24 -14.81
CA ILE A 497 27.40 3.58 -14.53
C ILE A 497 26.70 4.26 -13.35
N ASN A 498 25.36 4.24 -13.36
CA ASN A 498 24.58 4.73 -12.24
C ASN A 498 24.27 3.56 -11.30
N PHE A 499 24.51 3.76 -10.02
CA PHE A 499 24.15 2.83 -8.95
C PHE A 499 23.78 3.58 -7.67
N SER A 500 22.92 2.99 -6.85
CA SER A 500 22.31 3.69 -5.71
C SER A 500 23.30 4.09 -4.61
N GLU A 501 24.43 3.39 -4.51
CA GLU A 501 25.46 3.61 -3.50
C GLU A 501 26.57 4.58 -3.95
N ALA A 502 26.43 5.18 -5.15
CA ALA A 502 27.42 6.09 -5.71
C ALA A 502 27.50 7.43 -4.97
N ASN A 503 28.72 7.93 -4.78
CA ASN A 503 28.95 9.31 -4.38
C ASN A 503 28.79 10.30 -5.58
N SER A 504 29.04 11.59 -5.35
CA SER A 504 28.95 12.63 -6.40
C SER A 504 29.86 12.40 -7.61
N ASP A 505 30.92 11.59 -7.44
CA ASP A 505 31.92 11.31 -8.45
C ASP A 505 31.70 9.95 -9.15
N SER A 506 30.50 9.36 -8.99
CA SER A 506 30.13 8.03 -9.51
C SER A 506 31.02 6.89 -8.98
N GLN A 507 31.49 7.00 -7.75
CA GLN A 507 32.35 6.04 -7.09
C GLN A 507 31.69 5.46 -5.85
N LEU A 508 32.03 4.21 -5.51
CA LEU A 508 31.67 3.58 -4.24
C LEU A 508 32.74 3.90 -3.19
N ALA A 509 32.39 4.72 -2.20
CA ALA A 509 33.24 4.92 -1.04
C ALA A 509 33.24 3.65 -0.16
N VAL A 510 34.43 3.17 0.24
CA VAL A 510 34.55 1.94 1.04
C VAL A 510 35.47 2.18 2.23
N THR A 511 35.29 1.36 3.27
CA THR A 511 36.18 1.32 4.43
C THR A 511 36.76 -0.11 4.57
N PRO A 512 37.91 -0.39 3.95
CA PRO A 512 38.53 -1.70 4.08
C PRO A 512 38.89 -1.98 5.55
N PRO A 513 38.75 -3.24 6.03
CA PRO A 513 39.09 -3.59 7.40
C PRO A 513 40.59 -3.46 7.66
N ALA A 514 40.96 -3.24 8.91
CA ALA A 514 42.38 -3.17 9.31
C ALA A 514 43.14 -4.47 9.05
N SER A 515 42.44 -5.62 9.10
CA SER A 515 42.93 -6.96 8.76
C SER A 515 41.79 -7.84 8.22
N GLY A 516 42.12 -8.82 7.38
CA GLY A 516 41.12 -9.69 6.75
C GLY A 516 40.39 -9.03 5.60
N THR A 517 39.18 -9.48 5.33
CA THR A 517 38.32 -9.02 4.23
C THR A 517 36.96 -8.57 4.71
N SER A 518 36.35 -7.63 3.99
CA SER A 518 34.92 -7.25 4.09
C SER A 518 34.27 -7.28 2.72
N THR A 519 33.00 -6.96 2.62
CA THR A 519 32.29 -6.87 1.34
C THR A 519 31.71 -5.47 1.14
N ALA A 520 31.72 -5.02 -0.13
CA ALA A 520 31.05 -3.82 -0.59
C ALA A 520 30.18 -4.18 -1.79
N THR A 521 29.02 -3.56 -1.93
CA THR A 521 28.03 -3.93 -2.96
C THR A 521 27.55 -2.69 -3.67
N ILE A 522 27.31 -2.80 -4.98
CA ILE A 522 26.64 -1.78 -5.80
C ILE A 522 25.37 -2.34 -6.41
N SER A 523 24.38 -1.48 -6.60
CA SER A 523 23.07 -1.77 -7.21
C SER A 523 22.91 -0.94 -8.48
N PRO A 524 23.45 -1.39 -9.65
CA PRO A 524 23.30 -0.68 -10.91
C PRO A 524 21.83 -0.57 -11.31
N ASP A 525 21.44 0.56 -11.91
CA ASP A 525 20.13 0.71 -12.52
C ASP A 525 19.99 -0.15 -13.80
N SER A 526 18.77 -0.26 -14.33
CA SER A 526 18.50 -1.12 -15.50
C SER A 526 19.22 -0.65 -16.77
N ALA A 527 19.45 0.66 -16.92
CA ALA A 527 20.20 1.23 -18.05
C ALA A 527 21.68 0.87 -17.94
N SER A 528 22.27 1.01 -16.75
CA SER A 528 23.64 0.60 -16.43
C SER A 528 23.86 -0.89 -16.63
N TRP A 529 22.91 -1.74 -16.22
CA TRP A 529 22.97 -3.17 -16.51
C TRP A 529 22.97 -3.48 -18.00
N SER A 530 22.18 -2.77 -18.80
CA SER A 530 22.18 -2.92 -20.26
C SER A 530 23.55 -2.57 -20.86
N THR A 531 24.17 -1.51 -20.37
CA THR A 531 25.51 -1.06 -20.81
C THR A 531 26.60 -2.03 -20.37
N ILE A 532 26.56 -2.55 -19.12
CA ILE A 532 27.50 -3.57 -18.61
C ILE A 532 27.44 -4.85 -19.45
N LYS A 533 26.24 -5.30 -19.80
CA LYS A 533 26.05 -6.50 -20.64
C LYS A 533 26.60 -6.31 -22.07
N SER A 534 26.55 -5.10 -22.60
CA SER A 534 27.01 -4.79 -23.94
C SER A 534 28.51 -4.53 -24.01
N ASN A 535 29.10 -3.92 -22.99
CA ASN A 535 30.49 -3.38 -23.04
C ASN A 535 31.44 -4.10 -22.07
N GLY A 536 30.92 -4.87 -21.10
CA GLY A 536 31.69 -5.37 -19.97
C GLY A 536 31.82 -4.35 -18.85
N LEU A 537 32.67 -4.62 -17.88
CA LEU A 537 32.92 -3.75 -16.72
C LEU A 537 34.41 -3.60 -16.48
N ILE A 538 34.85 -2.40 -16.26
CA ILE A 538 36.19 -2.07 -15.76
C ILE A 538 36.04 -1.59 -14.33
N VAL A 539 36.79 -2.17 -13.41
CA VAL A 539 36.78 -1.81 -12.00
C VAL A 539 38.17 -1.28 -11.63
N TYR A 540 38.26 -0.02 -11.31
CA TYR A 540 39.46 0.62 -10.80
C TYR A 540 39.15 1.37 -9.50
N GLY A 541 40.11 2.00 -8.89
CA GLY A 541 39.86 2.67 -7.60
C GLY A 541 41.14 3.04 -6.87
N HIS A 542 41.04 3.20 -5.56
CA HIS A 542 42.12 3.72 -4.76
C HIS A 542 42.15 3.10 -3.35
N LYS A 543 43.35 2.71 -2.88
CA LYS A 543 43.60 2.17 -1.51
C LYS A 543 42.74 0.94 -1.15
N VAL A 544 42.43 0.10 -2.12
CA VAL A 544 41.65 -1.11 -1.88
C VAL A 544 42.19 -2.28 -2.70
N VAL A 545 42.31 -3.43 -2.07
CA VAL A 545 42.55 -4.71 -2.76
C VAL A 545 41.22 -5.39 -3.00
N ILE A 546 40.94 -5.77 -4.25
CA ILE A 546 39.80 -6.63 -4.58
C ILE A 546 40.27 -8.07 -4.68
N THR A 547 39.62 -8.98 -3.96
CA THR A 547 39.95 -10.42 -3.96
C THR A 547 38.89 -11.27 -4.66
N LYS A 548 37.65 -10.78 -4.76
CA LYS A 548 36.55 -11.46 -5.46
C LYS A 548 35.52 -10.46 -5.94
N ILE A 549 34.90 -10.74 -7.11
CA ILE A 549 33.72 -10.03 -7.62
C ILE A 549 32.64 -11.05 -7.96
N GLU A 550 31.42 -10.78 -7.51
CA GLU A 550 30.26 -11.67 -7.64
C GLU A 550 29.05 -10.89 -8.16
N ILE A 551 28.21 -11.55 -8.95
CA ILE A 551 26.85 -11.11 -9.24
C ILE A 551 25.91 -11.77 -8.22
N LEU A 552 25.09 -10.99 -7.58
CA LEU A 552 24.04 -11.41 -6.67
C LEU A 552 22.71 -11.30 -7.42
N ASN A 553 22.07 -12.45 -7.67
CA ASN A 553 20.77 -12.53 -8.33
C ASN A 553 19.66 -12.79 -7.34
#